data_fea9f4f3e0ed2fb1c694d7be931c1ec2
#
_entry.id   fea9f4f3e0ed2fb1c694d7be931c1ec2
#
_cell.length_a   1.000
_cell.length_b   1.000
_cell.length_c   1.000
_cell.angle_alpha   90.00
_cell.angle_beta   90.00
_cell.angle_gamma   90.00
#
_symmetry.space_group_name_H-M   'P 1'
#
loop_
_entity.id
_entity.type
_entity.pdbx_description
1 polymer ?
#
loop_
_entity_poly.entity_id
_entity_poly.type
_entity_poly.pdbx_seq_one_letter_code
_entity_poly.pdbx_strand_id
1 'polypeptide(L)'
;MIKDNLVKSAFNINYMYNANGILKDARSVAVTQDDIYINMTGNSGMATAGSGDVLTGIVAGLLAIGCNVENATTLAPYIHGIAGDLVATKMPKASIMATDIIEEIKNIMPQ
;
A
#
# COMPACT_ATOMS: atom_id res chain seq x y z
N MET A 1 -9.92 2.18 -11.78
CA MET A 1 -11.23 1.72 -11.27
C MET A 1 -11.04 0.51 -10.39
N ILE A 2 -11.70 0.46 -9.26
CA ILE A 2 -11.66 -0.68 -8.34
C ILE A 2 -12.58 -1.77 -8.88
N LYS A 3 -12.11 -3.01 -8.83
CA LYS A 3 -12.92 -4.16 -9.24
C LYS A 3 -13.88 -4.54 -8.12
N ASP A 4 -15.13 -4.78 -8.47
CA ASP A 4 -16.15 -5.15 -7.48
C ASP A 4 -15.80 -6.40 -6.69
N ASN A 5 -15.18 -7.41 -7.33
CA ASN A 5 -14.80 -8.63 -6.65
C ASN A 5 -13.68 -8.41 -5.62
N LEU A 6 -12.81 -7.42 -5.82
CA LEU A 6 -11.78 -7.07 -4.84
C LEU A 6 -12.42 -6.50 -3.57
N VAL A 7 -13.40 -5.60 -3.73
CA VAL A 7 -14.14 -5.03 -2.60
C VAL A 7 -14.92 -6.11 -1.85
N LYS A 8 -15.58 -7.01 -2.58
CA LYS A 8 -16.31 -8.15 -1.98
C LYS A 8 -15.38 -9.06 -1.20
N SER A 9 -14.18 -9.34 -1.72
CA SER A 9 -13.18 -10.15 -1.00
C SER A 9 -12.74 -9.47 0.29
N ALA A 10 -12.58 -8.15 0.27
CA ALA A 10 -12.22 -7.37 1.46
C ALA A 10 -13.31 -7.48 2.53
N PHE A 11 -14.59 -7.35 2.16
CA PHE A 11 -15.71 -7.53 3.09
C PHE A 11 -15.74 -8.94 3.67
N ASN A 12 -15.53 -9.96 2.84
CA ASN A 12 -15.54 -11.34 3.30
C ASN A 12 -14.44 -11.62 4.31
N ILE A 13 -13.22 -11.11 4.09
CA ILE A 13 -12.12 -11.24 5.03
C ILE A 13 -12.46 -10.58 6.35
N ASN A 14 -12.97 -9.36 6.33
CA ASN A 14 -13.36 -8.65 7.53
C ASN A 14 -14.46 -9.39 8.28
N TYR A 15 -15.51 -9.79 7.56
CA TYR A 15 -16.68 -10.46 8.15
C TYR A 15 -16.33 -11.81 8.78
N MET A 16 -15.55 -12.63 8.08
CA MET A 16 -15.26 -13.99 8.52
C MET A 16 -14.19 -14.07 9.60
N TYR A 17 -13.17 -13.20 9.53
CA TYR A 17 -11.98 -13.31 10.36
C TYR A 17 -11.79 -12.13 11.31
N ASN A 18 -12.59 -11.08 11.17
CA ASN A 18 -12.44 -9.85 11.94
C ASN A 18 -11.01 -9.35 11.91
N ALA A 19 -10.39 -9.37 10.73
CA ALA A 19 -8.98 -9.13 10.54
C ALA A 19 -8.73 -7.85 9.74
N ASN A 20 -7.57 -7.24 9.97
CA ASN A 20 -7.05 -6.18 9.13
C ASN A 20 -6.31 -6.81 7.95
N GLY A 21 -6.42 -6.21 6.79
CA GLY A 21 -5.75 -6.74 5.61
C GLY A 21 -5.61 -5.71 4.49
N ILE A 22 -4.71 -6.00 3.57
CA ILE A 22 -4.50 -5.19 2.38
C ILE A 22 -4.62 -6.12 1.17
N LEU A 23 -5.56 -5.78 0.28
CA LEU A 23 -5.74 -6.50 -0.97
C LEU A 23 -5.20 -5.63 -2.10
N LYS A 24 -4.31 -6.19 -2.90
CA LYS A 24 -3.67 -5.47 -4.01
C LYS A 24 -4.25 -5.87 -5.35
N ASP A 25 -4.48 -4.85 -6.16
CA ASP A 25 -4.78 -4.93 -7.58
C ASP A 25 -4.22 -3.64 -8.20
N ALA A 26 -4.82 -3.13 -9.25
CA ALA A 26 -4.44 -1.82 -9.81
C ALA A 26 -4.47 -0.73 -8.73
N ARG A 27 -5.38 -0.86 -7.75
CA ARG A 27 -5.39 -0.05 -6.54
C ARG A 27 -5.44 -0.96 -5.34
N SER A 28 -4.81 -0.54 -4.24
CA SER A 28 -4.84 -1.29 -2.99
C SER A 28 -6.13 -0.99 -2.22
N VAL A 29 -6.67 -2.01 -1.59
CA VAL A 29 -7.83 -1.87 -0.69
C VAL A 29 -7.38 -2.32 0.70
N ALA A 30 -7.44 -1.40 1.65
CA ALA A 30 -7.11 -1.69 3.05
C ALA A 30 -8.41 -1.97 3.81
N VAL A 31 -8.42 -3.04 4.58
CA VAL A 31 -9.56 -3.47 5.38
C VAL A 31 -9.17 -3.39 6.83
N THR A 32 -9.93 -2.66 7.61
CA THR A 32 -9.81 -2.63 9.07
C THR A 32 -11.07 -3.25 9.68
N GLN A 33 -11.09 -3.37 10.99
CA GLN A 33 -12.23 -3.94 11.70
C GLN A 33 -13.54 -3.20 11.40
N ASP A 34 -13.46 -1.88 11.22
CA ASP A 34 -14.65 -1.03 11.07
C ASP A 34 -14.88 -0.52 9.65
N ASP A 35 -13.83 -0.48 8.80
CA ASP A 35 -13.89 0.23 7.53
C ASP A 35 -13.11 -0.43 6.41
N ILE A 36 -13.45 -0.04 5.19
CA ILE A 36 -12.71 -0.38 3.99
C ILE A 36 -12.20 0.93 3.37
N TYR A 37 -10.89 0.98 3.12
CA TYR A 37 -10.22 2.16 2.55
C TYR A 37 -9.69 1.84 1.16
N ILE A 38 -10.06 2.66 0.19
CA ILE A 38 -9.56 2.53 -1.18
C ILE A 38 -8.42 3.52 -1.36
N ASN A 39 -7.22 3.00 -1.59
CA ASN A 39 -6.05 3.85 -1.80
C ASN A 39 -6.05 4.38 -3.23
N MET A 40 -6.02 5.70 -3.38
CA MET A 40 -6.04 6.38 -4.68
C MET A 40 -4.65 6.79 -5.16
N THR A 41 -3.61 6.55 -4.36
CA THR A 41 -2.22 6.86 -4.74
C THR A 41 -1.59 5.69 -5.49
N GLY A 42 -0.50 5.97 -6.20
CA GLY A 42 0.21 4.95 -6.94
C GLY A 42 -0.03 5.03 -8.45
N ASN A 43 0.71 4.24 -9.18
CA ASN A 43 0.65 4.22 -10.66
C ASN A 43 1.04 2.83 -11.18
N SER A 44 0.90 2.63 -12.50
CA SER A 44 1.16 1.34 -13.13
C SER A 44 2.65 0.91 -13.06
N GLY A 45 3.57 1.86 -12.90
CA GLY A 45 5.00 1.55 -12.75
C GLY A 45 5.32 0.80 -11.47
N MET A 46 4.41 0.79 -10.50
CA MET A 46 4.59 0.08 -9.25
C MET A 46 4.33 -1.43 -9.38
N ALA A 47 3.84 -1.90 -10.51
CA ALA A 47 3.71 -3.32 -10.81
C ALA A 47 5.08 -3.89 -11.23
N THR A 48 6.04 -3.83 -10.33
CA THR A 48 7.41 -4.29 -10.55
C THR A 48 7.77 -5.35 -9.49
N ALA A 49 8.74 -6.22 -9.83
CA ALA A 49 9.17 -7.27 -8.91
C ALA A 49 9.67 -6.67 -7.59
N GLY A 50 9.22 -7.21 -6.48
CA GLY A 50 9.62 -6.75 -5.15
C GLY A 50 8.76 -5.62 -4.58
N SER A 51 7.84 -5.04 -5.35
CA SER A 51 6.99 -3.94 -4.88
C SER A 51 6.11 -4.37 -3.69
N GLY A 52 5.58 -5.59 -3.72
CA GLY A 52 4.81 -6.14 -2.60
C GLY A 52 5.64 -6.30 -1.32
N ASP A 53 6.90 -6.68 -1.46
CA ASP A 53 7.83 -6.79 -0.33
C ASP A 53 8.13 -5.42 0.27
N VAL A 54 8.23 -4.38 -0.55
CA VAL A 54 8.37 -3.00 -0.09
C VAL A 54 7.16 -2.60 0.76
N LEU A 55 5.95 -2.89 0.29
CA LEU A 55 4.73 -2.60 1.04
C LEU A 55 4.73 -3.32 2.38
N THR A 56 5.09 -4.59 2.41
CA THR A 56 5.20 -5.37 3.64
C THR A 56 6.20 -4.74 4.61
N GLY A 57 7.35 -4.28 4.09
CA GLY A 57 8.35 -3.58 4.88
C GLY A 57 7.84 -2.27 5.48
N ILE A 58 7.03 -1.53 4.75
CA ILE A 58 6.41 -0.30 5.27
C ILE A 58 5.48 -0.62 6.44
N VAL A 59 4.64 -1.65 6.30
CA VAL A 59 3.75 -2.10 7.38
C VAL A 59 4.58 -2.44 8.62
N ALA A 60 5.60 -3.27 8.46
CA ALA A 60 6.46 -3.67 9.57
C ALA A 60 7.15 -2.47 10.23
N GLY A 61 7.65 -1.53 9.41
CA GLY A 61 8.30 -0.31 9.91
C GLY A 61 7.36 0.58 10.71
N LEU A 62 6.13 0.76 10.24
CA LEU A 62 5.13 1.54 10.97
C LEU A 62 4.77 0.89 12.30
N LEU A 63 4.62 -0.42 12.34
CA LEU A 63 4.36 -1.14 13.59
C LEU A 63 5.54 -0.99 14.55
N ALA A 64 6.77 -1.05 14.04
CA ALA A 64 7.98 -0.94 14.85
C ALA A 64 8.12 0.44 15.52
N ILE A 65 7.65 1.51 14.89
CA ILE A 65 7.69 2.86 15.47
C ILE A 65 6.46 3.19 16.33
N GLY A 66 5.58 2.23 16.57
CA GLY A 66 4.47 2.38 17.49
C GLY A 66 3.11 2.63 16.88
N CYS A 67 2.95 2.60 15.55
CA CYS A 67 1.62 2.65 14.93
C CYS A 67 0.81 1.43 15.36
N ASN A 68 -0.48 1.62 15.63
CA ASN A 68 -1.35 0.46 15.82
C ASN A 68 -1.62 -0.23 14.48
N VAL A 69 -2.11 -1.47 14.54
CA VAL A 69 -2.33 -2.29 13.33
C VAL A 69 -3.27 -1.61 12.34
N GLU A 70 -4.34 -1.01 12.84
CA GLU A 70 -5.33 -0.35 12.00
C GLU A 70 -4.71 0.82 11.23
N ASN A 71 -3.96 1.69 11.91
CA ASN A 71 -3.29 2.81 11.26
C ASN A 71 -2.20 2.35 10.29
N ALA A 72 -1.42 1.34 10.66
CA ALA A 72 -0.41 0.79 9.76
C ALA A 72 -1.03 0.22 8.49
N THR A 73 -2.17 -0.46 8.61
CA THR A 73 -2.89 -1.05 7.47
C THR A 73 -3.37 0.01 6.48
N THR A 74 -3.81 1.17 6.97
CA THR A 74 -4.31 2.24 6.10
C THR A 74 -3.19 3.15 5.58
N LEU A 75 -2.17 3.41 6.39
CA LEU A 75 -1.06 4.29 6.01
C LEU A 75 -0.08 3.65 5.03
N ALA A 76 0.19 2.35 5.19
CA ALA A 76 1.22 1.70 4.37
C ALA A 76 0.93 1.77 2.87
N PRO A 77 -0.26 1.44 2.37
CA PRO A 77 -0.54 1.57 0.95
C PRO A 77 -0.46 3.01 0.47
N TYR A 78 -0.84 3.98 1.30
CA TYR A 78 -0.78 5.40 0.97
C TYR A 78 0.67 5.86 0.81
N ILE A 79 1.54 5.54 1.77
CA ILE A 79 2.96 5.86 1.72
C ILE A 79 3.61 5.20 0.50
N HIS A 80 3.32 3.92 0.28
CA HIS A 80 3.81 3.16 -0.86
C HIS A 80 3.41 3.82 -2.18
N GLY A 81 2.13 4.19 -2.31
CA GLY A 81 1.61 4.84 -3.50
C GLY A 81 2.22 6.22 -3.74
N ILE A 82 2.37 7.04 -2.70
CA ILE A 82 3.01 8.36 -2.82
C ILE A 82 4.47 8.20 -3.24
N ALA A 83 5.20 7.25 -2.66
CA ALA A 83 6.58 6.99 -3.06
C ALA A 83 6.67 6.63 -4.54
N GLY A 84 5.78 5.74 -5.01
CA GLY A 84 5.73 5.37 -6.42
C GLY A 84 5.39 6.55 -7.33
N ASP A 85 4.50 7.43 -6.91
CA ASP A 85 4.14 8.62 -7.68
C ASP A 85 5.30 9.62 -7.74
N LEU A 86 6.05 9.77 -6.66
CA LEU A 86 7.27 10.61 -6.67
C LEU A 86 8.33 10.04 -7.62
N VAL A 87 8.53 8.73 -7.62
CA VAL A 87 9.46 8.09 -8.57
C VAL A 87 9.02 8.37 -10.00
N ALA A 88 7.72 8.30 -10.28
CA ALA A 88 7.17 8.53 -11.63
C ALA A 88 7.39 9.97 -12.11
N THR A 89 7.66 10.93 -11.23
CA THR A 89 8.04 12.28 -11.63
C THR A 89 9.48 12.38 -12.09
N LYS A 90 10.31 11.39 -11.75
CA LYS A 90 11.76 11.42 -12.00
C LYS A 90 12.21 10.48 -13.11
N MET A 91 11.40 9.46 -13.44
CA MET A 91 11.73 8.47 -14.45
C MET A 91 10.48 7.90 -15.10
N PRO A 92 10.58 7.30 -16.30
CA PRO A 92 9.44 6.65 -16.94
C PRO A 92 8.90 5.51 -16.06
N LYS A 93 7.57 5.34 -16.04
CA LYS A 93 6.92 4.29 -15.26
C LYS A 93 7.45 2.89 -15.56
N ALA A 94 7.77 2.63 -16.84
CA ALA A 94 8.31 1.33 -17.27
C ALA A 94 9.70 1.04 -16.67
N SER A 95 10.40 2.07 -16.19
CA SER A 95 11.76 1.93 -15.64
C SER A 95 11.78 1.82 -14.11
N ILE A 96 10.64 1.97 -13.44
CA ILE A 96 10.57 1.97 -11.98
C ILE A 96 10.91 0.58 -11.45
N MET A 97 11.81 0.54 -10.46
CA MET A 97 12.18 -0.67 -9.73
C MET A 97 11.81 -0.50 -8.26
N ALA A 98 11.71 -1.62 -7.54
CA ALA A 98 11.38 -1.60 -6.12
C ALA A 98 12.36 -0.74 -5.30
N THR A 99 13.65 -0.77 -5.65
CA THR A 99 14.68 0.04 -4.98
C THR A 99 14.45 1.54 -5.14
N ASP A 100 13.88 1.97 -6.28
CA ASP A 100 13.54 3.38 -6.50
C ASP A 100 12.44 3.82 -5.55
N ILE A 101 11.46 2.96 -5.32
CA ILE A 101 10.37 3.23 -4.37
C ILE A 101 10.94 3.35 -2.95
N ILE A 102 11.83 2.45 -2.56
CA ILE A 102 12.48 2.47 -1.25
C ILE A 102 13.22 3.80 -1.02
N GLU A 103 13.93 4.27 -2.03
CA GLU A 103 14.67 5.55 -1.92
C GLU A 103 13.74 6.73 -1.63
N GLU A 104 12.57 6.75 -2.27
CA GLU A 104 11.60 7.83 -2.02
C GLU A 104 10.93 7.75 -0.66
N ILE A 105 10.79 6.55 -0.10
CA ILE A 105 10.18 6.38 1.22
C ILE A 105 10.93 7.17 2.29
N LYS A 106 12.24 7.28 2.17
CA LYS A 106 13.05 8.06 3.11
C LYS A 106 12.60 9.53 3.22
N ASN A 107 11.98 10.05 2.17
CA ASN A 107 11.54 11.44 2.11
C ASN A 107 10.13 11.65 2.67
N ILE A 108 9.39 10.58 2.88
CA ILE A 108 7.98 10.63 3.29
C ILE A 108 7.76 10.10 4.71
N MET A 109 8.57 9.15 5.16
CA MET A 109 8.38 8.54 6.48
C MET A 109 8.59 9.56 7.59
N PRO A 110 7.80 9.49 8.66
CA PRO A 110 7.99 10.36 9.81
C PRO A 110 9.35 10.15 10.45
N GLN A 111 9.93 11.23 10.89
CA GLN A 111 11.25 11.25 11.54
C GLN A 111 11.13 10.80 13.01
#